data_41d7be102a060d078a4857fb1e7cfc1e
#
_entry.id   41d7be102a060d078a4857fb1e7cfc1e
#
_cell.length_a   1.000
_cell.length_b   1.000
_cell.length_c   1.000
_cell.angle_alpha   90.00
_cell.angle_beta   90.00
_cell.angle_gamma   90.00
#
_symmetry.space_group_name_H-M   'P 1'
#
loop_
_entity.id
_entity.type
_entity.pdbx_description
1 polymer ?
#
loop_
_entity_poly.entity_id
_entity_poly.type
_entity_poly.pdbx_seq_one_letter_code
_entity_poly.pdbx_strand_id
1 'polypeptide(L)'
;GINIDSSSNRYGRLVEVKNPTTRIITGIPKLEYWVQMQHQMEICDLDECDFLETSFKEYENEEEFLNDGDSFNKTKNEKLKGIIIMFEEGHYEYPPLNLTKNEFNEWYDNLLNNSKKSWIKNIYWYLETYSNVLVTRNRKWYNHILPKLKTIWETITYEKKNGYQHRKSSSKRKNKVKLEKIDENKKNDIKTLFNNLPDSPVINNDKIIIK
;
A
#
# COMPACT_ATOMS: atom_id res chain seq x y z
N GLY A 1 6.53 7.07 -3.55
CA GLY A 1 7.65 7.45 -4.45
C GLY A 1 7.24 8.48 -5.49
N ILE A 2 8.22 9.03 -6.21
CA ILE A 2 8.01 9.94 -7.34
C ILE A 2 8.79 9.37 -8.52
N ASN A 3 8.18 9.32 -9.70
CA ASN A 3 8.88 8.92 -10.92
C ASN A 3 9.83 10.03 -11.36
N ILE A 4 11.13 9.75 -11.37
CA ILE A 4 12.19 10.68 -11.76
C ILE A 4 12.84 10.35 -13.11
N ASP A 5 12.32 9.35 -13.84
CA ASP A 5 12.78 9.03 -15.18
C ASP A 5 12.25 10.07 -16.18
N SER A 6 13.12 10.95 -16.62
CA SER A 6 12.78 12.04 -17.54
C SER A 6 12.37 11.56 -18.94
N SER A 7 12.65 10.31 -19.29
CA SER A 7 12.20 9.68 -20.55
C SER A 7 10.78 9.12 -20.46
N SER A 8 10.25 8.97 -19.24
CA SER A 8 8.93 8.43 -18.99
C SER A 8 7.85 9.48 -19.17
N ASN A 9 6.74 9.12 -19.81
CA ASN A 9 5.53 9.94 -19.87
C ASN A 9 4.86 10.10 -18.48
N ARG A 10 5.39 9.48 -17.44
CA ARG A 10 4.97 9.58 -16.03
C ARG A 10 5.96 10.36 -15.17
N TYR A 11 6.89 11.09 -15.79
CA TYR A 11 7.85 11.90 -15.06
C TYR A 11 7.16 12.87 -14.12
N GLY A 12 7.62 12.95 -12.87
CA GLY A 12 7.02 13.78 -11.82
C GLY A 12 5.74 13.22 -11.21
N ARG A 13 5.21 12.08 -11.69
CA ARG A 13 4.02 11.45 -11.12
C ARG A 13 4.36 10.75 -9.80
N LEU A 14 3.50 10.94 -8.82
CA LEU A 14 3.58 10.26 -7.53
C LEU A 14 3.18 8.80 -7.69
N VAL A 15 3.77 7.91 -6.89
CA VAL A 15 3.40 6.49 -6.83
C VAL A 15 3.10 6.11 -5.38
N GLU A 16 1.88 5.65 -5.11
CA GLU A 16 1.46 5.07 -3.85
C GLU A 16 1.20 3.57 -4.04
N VAL A 17 1.88 2.73 -3.26
CA VAL A 17 1.78 1.28 -3.36
C VAL A 17 1.11 0.70 -2.13
N LYS A 18 0.15 -0.20 -2.33
CA LYS A 18 -0.52 -0.96 -1.28
C LYS A 18 -0.53 -2.45 -1.60
N ASN A 19 -0.16 -3.27 -0.61
CA ASN A 19 -0.20 -4.73 -0.68
C ASN A 19 -1.25 -5.25 0.33
N PRO A 20 -2.56 -5.19 0.01
CA PRO A 20 -3.58 -5.69 0.92
C PRO A 20 -3.53 -7.23 1.01
N THR A 21 -3.53 -7.77 2.24
CA THR A 21 -3.49 -9.22 2.49
C THR A 21 -4.88 -9.87 2.55
N THR A 22 -5.92 -9.11 2.91
CA THR A 22 -7.27 -9.66 3.16
C THR A 22 -8.37 -9.04 2.30
N ARG A 23 -8.08 -7.94 1.60
CA ARG A 23 -9.05 -7.20 0.81
C ARG A 23 -8.98 -7.56 -0.66
N ILE A 24 -10.13 -7.70 -1.30
CA ILE A 24 -10.23 -7.83 -2.75
C ILE A 24 -9.84 -6.49 -3.40
N ILE A 25 -8.95 -6.55 -4.38
CA ILE A 25 -8.56 -5.41 -5.22
C ILE A 25 -9.66 -5.16 -6.24
N THR A 26 -10.25 -3.97 -6.21
CA THR A 26 -11.38 -3.59 -7.09
C THR A 26 -11.01 -2.52 -8.11
N GLY A 27 -9.77 -2.00 -8.07
CA GLY A 27 -9.36 -0.85 -8.87
C GLY A 27 -9.88 0.49 -8.36
N ILE A 28 -10.53 0.51 -7.21
CA ILE A 28 -11.06 1.73 -6.60
C ILE A 28 -10.34 1.96 -5.27
N PRO A 29 -9.60 3.07 -5.11
CA PRO A 29 -8.94 3.40 -3.85
C PRO A 29 -9.94 3.49 -2.70
N LYS A 30 -9.59 2.98 -1.53
CA LYS A 30 -10.33 3.30 -0.31
C LYS A 30 -10.22 4.79 -0.02
N LEU A 31 -11.23 5.34 0.67
CA LEU A 31 -11.27 6.75 1.02
C LEU A 31 -10.01 7.21 1.75
N GLU A 32 -9.54 6.45 2.73
CA GLU A 32 -8.33 6.78 3.49
C GLU A 32 -7.07 6.84 2.61
N TYR A 33 -6.97 5.98 1.58
CA TYR A 33 -5.86 6.02 0.63
C TYR A 33 -5.96 7.18 -0.34
N TRP A 34 -7.20 7.49 -0.80
CA TRP A 34 -7.43 8.67 -1.61
C TRP A 34 -7.06 9.96 -0.84
N VAL A 35 -7.50 10.10 0.41
CA VAL A 35 -7.13 11.24 1.29
C VAL A 35 -5.62 11.32 1.46
N GLN A 36 -4.94 10.19 1.69
CA GLN A 36 -3.48 10.13 1.81
C GLN A 36 -2.82 10.68 0.54
N MET A 37 -3.24 10.23 -0.64
CA MET A 37 -2.69 10.68 -1.93
C MET A 37 -2.96 12.17 -2.17
N GLN A 38 -4.14 12.70 -1.80
CA GLN A 38 -4.42 14.14 -1.90
C GLN A 38 -3.45 14.96 -1.05
N HIS A 39 -3.15 14.52 0.18
CA HIS A 39 -2.15 15.17 1.04
C HIS A 39 -0.74 15.12 0.44
N GLN A 40 -0.34 13.96 -0.08
CA GLN A 40 0.97 13.78 -0.69
C GLN A 40 1.14 14.69 -1.92
N MET A 41 0.14 14.72 -2.79
CA MET A 41 0.15 15.58 -3.98
C MET A 41 0.19 17.06 -3.61
N GLU A 42 -0.53 17.46 -2.56
CA GLU A 42 -0.51 18.85 -2.09
C GLU A 42 0.84 19.27 -1.51
N ILE A 43 1.46 18.39 -0.70
CA ILE A 43 2.77 18.65 -0.07
C ILE A 43 3.89 18.69 -1.11
N CYS A 44 3.84 17.80 -2.11
CA CYS A 44 4.87 17.70 -3.15
C CYS A 44 4.62 18.63 -4.34
N ASP A 45 3.49 19.36 -4.35
CA ASP A 45 3.00 20.15 -5.48
C ASP A 45 2.94 19.38 -6.81
N LEU A 46 2.38 18.17 -6.75
CA LEU A 46 2.20 17.27 -7.88
C LEU A 46 0.69 17.10 -8.15
N ASP A 47 0.33 16.91 -9.42
CA ASP A 47 -1.08 16.83 -9.84
C ASP A 47 -1.59 15.41 -10.08
N GLU A 48 -0.71 14.42 -10.13
CA GLU A 48 -1.05 13.03 -10.46
C GLU A 48 -0.37 12.04 -9.54
N CYS A 49 -1.09 10.97 -9.20
CA CYS A 49 -0.60 9.82 -8.44
C CYS A 49 -1.04 8.50 -9.09
N ASP A 50 -0.10 7.64 -9.41
CA ASP A 50 -0.40 6.24 -9.73
C ASP A 50 -0.64 5.47 -8.43
N PHE A 51 -1.87 4.98 -8.24
CA PHE A 51 -2.23 4.13 -7.12
C PHE A 51 -2.13 2.67 -7.52
N LEU A 52 -1.06 2.02 -7.08
CA LEU A 52 -0.79 0.61 -7.36
C LEU A 52 -1.21 -0.26 -6.18
N GLU A 53 -2.14 -1.16 -6.41
CA GLU A 53 -2.48 -2.22 -5.47
C GLU A 53 -2.02 -3.57 -6.02
N THR A 54 -1.37 -4.37 -5.18
CA THR A 54 -0.88 -5.70 -5.56
C THR A 54 -1.28 -6.72 -4.51
N SER A 55 -1.63 -7.93 -4.94
CA SER A 55 -1.84 -9.09 -4.07
C SER A 55 -0.85 -10.17 -4.46
N PHE A 56 -0.05 -10.60 -3.50
CA PHE A 56 0.90 -11.68 -3.67
C PHE A 56 0.42 -12.92 -2.92
N LYS A 57 0.77 -14.08 -3.44
CA LYS A 57 0.58 -15.39 -2.82
C LYS A 57 1.90 -16.12 -2.75
N GLU A 58 2.01 -17.02 -1.79
CA GLU A 58 3.12 -17.94 -1.68
C GLU A 58 2.73 -19.29 -2.28
N TYR A 59 3.68 -19.95 -2.95
CA TYR A 59 3.59 -21.36 -3.29
C TYR A 59 3.89 -22.20 -2.04
N GLU A 60 3.33 -23.38 -1.94
CA GLU A 60 3.60 -24.28 -0.82
C GLU A 60 5.04 -24.80 -0.83
N ASN A 61 5.63 -24.99 -2.03
CA ASN A 61 6.97 -25.54 -2.21
C ASN A 61 7.60 -25.11 -3.55
N GLU A 62 8.85 -25.49 -3.75
CA GLU A 62 9.61 -25.21 -4.97
C GLU A 62 9.01 -25.92 -6.20
N GLU A 63 8.46 -27.12 -6.03
CA GLU A 63 7.90 -27.88 -7.15
C GLU A 63 6.71 -27.15 -7.78
N GLU A 64 5.80 -26.61 -6.95
CA GLU A 64 4.69 -25.80 -7.45
C GLU A 64 5.18 -24.55 -8.18
N PHE A 65 6.20 -23.87 -7.62
CA PHE A 65 6.80 -22.71 -8.24
C PHE A 65 7.40 -23.04 -9.61
N LEU A 66 8.14 -24.14 -9.74
CA LEU A 66 8.78 -24.53 -10.99
C LEU A 66 7.77 -24.99 -12.05
N ASN A 67 6.67 -25.61 -11.63
CA ASN A 67 5.62 -26.14 -12.51
C ASN A 67 4.60 -25.07 -12.99
N ASP A 68 4.63 -23.85 -12.44
CA ASP A 68 3.74 -22.77 -12.84
C ASP A 68 4.33 -21.97 -14.02
N GLY A 69 4.23 -22.54 -15.23
CA GLY A 69 4.68 -21.95 -16.49
C GLY A 69 6.13 -22.29 -16.84
N ASP A 70 6.48 -22.03 -18.10
CA ASP A 70 7.78 -22.38 -18.67
C ASP A 70 8.90 -21.40 -18.30
N SER A 71 8.53 -20.21 -17.84
CA SER A 71 9.48 -19.17 -17.44
C SER A 71 9.81 -19.25 -15.96
N PHE A 72 11.08 -19.00 -15.60
CA PHE A 72 11.51 -18.98 -14.20
C PHE A 72 10.90 -17.81 -13.40
N ASN A 73 10.60 -16.69 -14.05
CA ASN A 73 10.13 -15.46 -13.42
C ASN A 73 8.68 -15.07 -13.78
N LYS A 74 7.97 -15.95 -14.52
CA LYS A 74 6.56 -15.73 -14.87
C LYS A 74 5.73 -16.99 -14.68
N THR A 75 4.51 -16.78 -14.19
CA THR A 75 3.48 -17.83 -14.09
C THR A 75 2.98 -18.22 -15.49
N LYS A 76 2.22 -19.31 -15.59
CA LYS A 76 1.49 -19.70 -16.83
C LYS A 76 0.53 -18.61 -17.33
N ASN A 77 0.14 -17.67 -16.47
CA ASN A 77 -0.71 -16.53 -16.83
C ASN A 77 0.09 -15.24 -17.06
N GLU A 78 1.38 -15.34 -17.38
CA GLU A 78 2.31 -14.21 -17.66
C GLU A 78 2.47 -13.20 -16.51
N LYS A 79 2.07 -13.54 -15.29
CA LYS A 79 2.27 -12.72 -14.10
C LYS A 79 3.64 -12.98 -13.48
N LEU A 80 4.17 -12.00 -12.78
CA LEU A 80 5.47 -12.14 -12.11
C LEU A 80 5.41 -13.20 -11.01
N LYS A 81 6.47 -14.00 -10.92
CA LYS A 81 6.78 -14.86 -9.80
C LYS A 81 8.26 -14.76 -9.46
N GLY A 82 8.63 -15.17 -8.25
CA GLY A 82 10.02 -15.07 -7.81
C GLY A 82 10.26 -15.75 -6.47
N ILE A 83 11.44 -15.53 -5.95
CA ILE A 83 11.94 -16.14 -4.73
C ILE A 83 12.46 -15.03 -3.81
N ILE A 84 12.21 -15.14 -2.52
CA ILE A 84 12.82 -14.33 -1.46
C ILE A 84 13.60 -15.26 -0.57
N ILE A 85 14.84 -14.91 -0.25
CA ILE A 85 15.72 -15.72 0.59
C ILE A 85 15.65 -15.17 2.01
N MET A 86 15.26 -16.01 2.97
CA MET A 86 15.15 -15.63 4.37
C MET A 86 16.32 -16.17 5.16
N PHE A 87 16.99 -15.29 5.88
CA PHE A 87 18.06 -15.58 6.82
C PHE A 87 17.63 -15.30 8.26
N GLU A 88 18.48 -15.68 9.21
CA GLU A 88 18.32 -15.39 10.63
C GLU A 88 18.10 -13.90 10.90
N GLU A 89 17.54 -13.60 12.07
CA GLU A 89 17.26 -12.24 12.55
C GLU A 89 16.31 -11.44 11.65
N GLY A 90 15.49 -12.12 10.83
CA GLY A 90 14.55 -11.46 9.94
C GLY A 90 15.21 -10.71 8.77
N HIS A 91 16.39 -11.15 8.35
CA HIS A 91 17.07 -10.63 7.18
C HIS A 91 16.56 -11.32 5.92
N TYR A 92 16.29 -10.52 4.87
CA TYR A 92 15.77 -11.00 3.60
C TYR A 92 16.64 -10.50 2.46
N GLU A 93 16.92 -11.38 1.48
CA GLU A 93 17.58 -11.04 0.26
C GLU A 93 16.66 -11.27 -0.94
N TYR A 94 16.77 -10.38 -1.91
CA TYR A 94 15.87 -10.30 -3.07
C TYR A 94 16.71 -10.41 -4.34
N PRO A 95 16.61 -11.52 -5.09
CA PRO A 95 17.29 -11.62 -6.37
C PRO A 95 16.70 -10.63 -7.39
N PRO A 96 17.45 -10.20 -8.39
CA PRO A 96 16.92 -9.46 -9.53
C PRO A 96 15.76 -10.21 -10.19
N LEU A 97 14.68 -9.49 -10.56
CA LEU A 97 13.44 -10.10 -11.06
C LEU A 97 13.56 -10.78 -12.44
N ASN A 98 14.56 -10.43 -13.23
CA ASN A 98 14.67 -10.87 -14.62
C ASN A 98 15.72 -11.98 -14.82
N LEU A 99 16.16 -12.63 -13.76
CA LEU A 99 17.13 -13.73 -13.86
C LEU A 99 16.50 -14.96 -14.52
N THR A 100 17.25 -15.62 -15.36
CA THR A 100 17.01 -17.00 -15.75
C THR A 100 17.29 -17.94 -14.57
N LYS A 101 16.87 -19.20 -14.65
CA LYS A 101 17.15 -20.21 -13.62
C LYS A 101 18.65 -20.36 -13.36
N ASN A 102 19.48 -20.36 -14.41
CA ASN A 102 20.93 -20.51 -14.27
C ASN A 102 21.56 -19.30 -13.58
N GLU A 103 21.19 -18.09 -14.00
CA GLU A 103 21.68 -16.86 -13.37
C GLU A 103 21.23 -16.75 -11.91
N PHE A 104 20.01 -17.20 -11.60
CA PHE A 104 19.56 -17.29 -10.22
C PHE A 104 20.41 -18.25 -9.40
N ASN A 105 20.71 -19.45 -9.90
CA ASN A 105 21.53 -20.42 -9.19
C ASN A 105 22.95 -19.85 -8.91
N GLU A 106 23.58 -19.21 -9.88
CA GLU A 106 24.88 -18.55 -9.68
C GLU A 106 24.81 -17.45 -8.63
N TRP A 107 23.78 -16.60 -8.70
CA TRP A 107 23.54 -15.55 -7.71
C TRP A 107 23.30 -16.13 -6.31
N TYR A 108 22.49 -17.18 -6.21
CA TYR A 108 22.13 -17.84 -4.96
C TYR A 108 23.34 -18.51 -4.30
N ASP A 109 24.15 -19.23 -5.07
CA ASP A 109 25.38 -19.85 -4.57
C ASP A 109 26.37 -18.80 -4.06
N ASN A 110 26.55 -17.72 -4.81
CA ASN A 110 27.36 -16.58 -4.38
C ASN A 110 26.83 -15.95 -3.08
N LEU A 111 25.52 -15.77 -2.96
CA LEU A 111 24.88 -15.22 -1.76
C LEU A 111 25.16 -16.13 -0.54
N LEU A 112 24.91 -17.43 -0.65
CA LEU A 112 25.10 -18.38 0.44
C LEU A 112 26.57 -18.48 0.88
N ASN A 113 27.51 -18.49 -0.07
CA ASN A 113 28.93 -18.58 0.22
C ASN A 113 29.51 -17.32 0.90
N ASN A 114 28.90 -16.16 0.67
CA ASN A 114 29.39 -14.88 1.21
C ASN A 114 28.56 -14.36 2.39
N SER A 115 27.41 -14.96 2.68
CA SER A 115 26.54 -14.55 3.79
C SER A 115 27.20 -14.90 5.13
N LYS A 116 27.15 -13.94 6.05
CA LYS A 116 27.54 -14.15 7.46
C LYS A 116 26.38 -14.67 8.31
N LYS A 117 25.17 -14.69 7.78
CA LYS A 117 23.94 -15.12 8.45
C LYS A 117 23.53 -16.50 7.96
N SER A 118 22.96 -17.32 8.87
CA SER A 118 22.48 -18.64 8.52
C SER A 118 21.20 -18.54 7.69
N TRP A 119 21.16 -19.29 6.59
CA TRP A 119 19.97 -19.45 5.77
C TRP A 119 18.86 -20.18 6.56
N ILE A 120 17.61 -19.71 6.40
CA ILE A 120 16.44 -20.36 7.02
C ILE A 120 15.60 -21.06 5.96
N LYS A 121 15.11 -20.31 4.96
CA LYS A 121 14.24 -20.86 3.90
C LYS A 121 14.18 -19.95 2.68
N ASN A 122 13.74 -20.52 1.57
CA ASN A 122 13.29 -19.81 0.39
C ASN A 122 11.77 -19.62 0.47
N ILE A 123 11.28 -18.44 0.11
CA ILE A 123 9.86 -18.10 0.02
C ILE A 123 9.56 -17.91 -1.46
N TYR A 124 8.77 -18.83 -2.02
CA TYR A 124 8.36 -18.81 -3.42
C TYR A 124 7.06 -18.04 -3.53
N TRP A 125 7.01 -17.00 -4.35
CA TRP A 125 5.87 -16.11 -4.46
C TRP A 125 5.42 -15.88 -5.89
N TYR A 126 4.17 -15.48 -6.08
CA TYR A 126 3.65 -14.99 -7.33
C TYR A 126 2.70 -13.81 -7.14
N LEU A 127 2.60 -12.96 -8.18
CA LEU A 127 1.63 -11.89 -8.24
C LEU A 127 0.27 -12.46 -8.63
N GLU A 128 -0.65 -12.53 -7.68
CA GLU A 128 -2.01 -13.05 -7.93
C GLU A 128 -2.84 -12.05 -8.74
N THR A 129 -2.86 -10.80 -8.31
CA THR A 129 -3.57 -9.72 -9.00
C THR A 129 -2.95 -8.36 -8.71
N TYR A 130 -3.21 -7.42 -9.58
CA TYR A 130 -2.83 -6.03 -9.39
C TYR A 130 -3.83 -5.08 -10.02
N SER A 131 -3.82 -3.83 -9.58
CA SER A 131 -4.54 -2.71 -10.18
C SER A 131 -3.68 -1.47 -10.10
N ASN A 132 -3.59 -0.73 -11.19
CA ASN A 132 -2.96 0.59 -11.22
C ASN A 132 -3.99 1.62 -11.70
N VAL A 133 -4.29 2.61 -10.86
CA VAL A 133 -5.30 3.63 -11.11
C VAL A 133 -4.67 5.02 -10.99
N LEU A 134 -4.91 5.87 -11.97
CA LEU A 134 -4.52 7.27 -11.91
C LEU A 134 -5.47 8.02 -10.97
N VAL A 135 -4.91 8.68 -9.97
CA VAL A 135 -5.61 9.59 -9.05
C VAL A 135 -5.10 11.00 -9.30
N THR A 136 -6.02 11.91 -9.60
CA THR A 136 -5.69 13.32 -9.82
C THR A 136 -5.89 14.13 -8.54
N ARG A 137 -5.11 15.22 -8.42
CA ARG A 137 -5.19 16.17 -7.31
C ARG A 137 -6.52 16.93 -7.29
N ASN A 138 -7.16 17.01 -6.14
CA ASN A 138 -8.38 17.77 -5.92
C ASN A 138 -8.13 18.97 -5.00
N ARG A 139 -7.71 20.08 -5.57
CA ARG A 139 -7.40 21.33 -4.84
C ARG A 139 -8.63 21.93 -4.14
N LYS A 140 -9.83 21.79 -4.74
CA LYS A 140 -11.07 22.31 -4.13
C LYS A 140 -11.37 21.58 -2.82
N TRP A 141 -11.28 20.24 -2.84
CA TRP A 141 -11.45 19.42 -1.65
C TRP A 141 -10.40 19.78 -0.59
N TYR A 142 -9.13 19.87 -0.98
CA TYR A 142 -8.05 20.16 -0.04
C TYR A 142 -8.24 21.52 0.65
N ASN A 143 -8.58 22.56 -0.11
CA ASN A 143 -8.86 23.88 0.43
C ASN A 143 -10.03 23.86 1.42
N HIS A 144 -11.06 23.05 1.17
CA HIS A 144 -12.19 22.90 2.07
C HIS A 144 -11.82 22.25 3.41
N ILE A 145 -10.95 21.25 3.41
CA ILE A 145 -10.54 20.58 4.66
C ILE A 145 -9.40 21.28 5.40
N LEU A 146 -8.67 22.17 4.75
CA LEU A 146 -7.48 22.84 5.30
C LEU A 146 -7.72 23.51 6.65
N PRO A 147 -8.84 24.22 6.93
CA PRO A 147 -9.12 24.77 8.25
C PRO A 147 -9.19 23.70 9.35
N LYS A 148 -9.81 22.55 9.06
CA LYS A 148 -9.87 21.41 9.99
C LYS A 148 -8.49 20.82 10.25
N LEU A 149 -7.66 20.69 9.21
CA LEU A 149 -6.29 20.20 9.36
C LEU A 149 -5.45 21.11 10.25
N LYS A 150 -5.61 22.44 10.10
CA LYS A 150 -4.95 23.41 10.98
C LYS A 150 -5.35 23.21 12.45
N THR A 151 -6.65 23.10 12.73
CA THR A 151 -7.15 22.85 14.10
C THR A 151 -6.60 21.54 14.68
N ILE A 152 -6.54 20.47 13.87
CA ILE A 152 -5.95 19.19 14.30
C ILE A 152 -4.46 19.38 14.62
N TRP A 153 -3.73 20.09 13.77
CA TRP A 153 -2.30 20.35 13.98
C TRP A 153 -2.02 21.18 15.23
N GLU A 154 -2.82 22.23 15.45
CA GLU A 154 -2.75 23.05 16.67
C GLU A 154 -3.00 22.18 17.91
N THR A 155 -4.00 21.31 17.87
CA THR A 155 -4.30 20.36 18.94
C THR A 155 -3.11 19.43 19.21
N ILE A 156 -2.54 18.83 18.15
CA ILE A 156 -1.36 17.95 18.28
C ILE A 156 -0.19 18.71 18.90
N THR A 157 0.06 19.93 18.43
CA THR A 157 1.17 20.77 18.91
C THR A 157 1.00 21.14 20.38
N TYR A 158 -0.23 21.53 20.76
CA TYR A 158 -0.59 21.82 22.15
C TYR A 158 -0.39 20.60 23.05
N GLU A 159 -0.90 19.43 22.63
CA GLU A 159 -0.83 18.20 23.43
C GLU A 159 0.58 17.62 23.52
N LYS A 160 1.39 17.79 22.49
CA LYS A 160 2.84 17.46 22.56
C LYS A 160 3.54 18.25 23.68
N LYS A 161 3.16 19.50 23.88
CA LYS A 161 3.77 20.38 24.89
C LYS A 161 3.17 20.17 26.27
N ASN A 162 1.84 19.98 26.36
CA ASN A 162 1.10 20.00 27.62
C ASN A 162 0.64 18.61 28.10
N GLY A 163 0.88 17.57 27.32
CA GLY A 163 0.49 16.21 27.62
C GLY A 163 -0.88 15.82 27.04
N TYR A 164 -1.06 14.55 26.76
CA TYR A 164 -2.26 13.95 26.16
C TYR A 164 -2.92 12.89 27.04
N GLN A 165 -2.68 12.94 28.36
CA GLN A 165 -3.17 11.91 29.30
C GLN A 165 -4.69 11.79 29.33
N HIS A 166 -5.41 12.89 29.07
CA HIS A 166 -6.88 12.92 28.96
C HIS A 166 -7.42 12.07 27.80
N ARG A 167 -6.60 11.76 26.79
CA ARG A 167 -6.98 10.88 25.67
C ARG A 167 -6.75 9.40 25.95
N LYS A 168 -6.11 9.05 27.07
CA LYS A 168 -5.95 7.64 27.43
C LYS A 168 -7.34 7.04 27.61
N SER A 169 -7.67 6.04 26.77
CA SER A 169 -8.84 5.23 27.02
C SER A 169 -8.73 4.64 28.42
N SER A 170 -9.77 4.77 29.20
CA SER A 170 -9.90 4.06 30.48
C SER A 170 -10.04 2.58 30.16
N SER A 171 -8.92 1.90 29.88
CA SER A 171 -8.92 0.48 29.56
C SER A 171 -9.13 -0.36 30.81
N LYS A 172 -10.36 -0.43 31.25
CA LYS A 172 -10.83 -1.67 31.85
C LYS A 172 -11.11 -2.61 30.67
N ARG A 173 -10.26 -3.61 30.50
CA ARG A 173 -10.52 -4.77 29.63
C ARG A 173 -11.90 -5.32 30.01
N LYS A 174 -12.93 -4.87 29.36
CA LYS A 174 -14.23 -5.52 29.35
C LYS A 174 -14.45 -6.11 27.96
N ASN A 175 -14.32 -7.44 27.96
CA ASN A 175 -14.88 -8.40 27.01
C ASN A 175 -15.21 -7.91 25.60
N LYS A 176 -14.60 -8.57 24.69
CA LYS A 176 -14.71 -8.71 23.25
C LYS A 176 -16.18 -8.76 22.71
N VAL A 177 -16.99 -7.77 22.98
CA VAL A 177 -18.32 -7.58 22.37
C VAL A 177 -18.65 -6.10 22.47
N LYS A 178 -18.15 -5.25 21.57
CA LYS A 178 -18.67 -3.92 21.20
C LYS A 178 -17.70 -3.06 20.38
N LEU A 179 -17.02 -3.65 19.43
CA LEU A 179 -16.19 -2.89 18.47
C LEU A 179 -16.93 -2.47 17.19
N GLU A 180 -18.20 -2.92 17.01
CA GLU A 180 -18.94 -2.64 15.76
C GLU A 180 -19.73 -1.31 15.74
N LYS A 181 -19.96 -0.66 16.88
CA LYS A 181 -20.83 0.53 16.92
C LYS A 181 -20.15 1.90 16.94
N ILE A 182 -18.83 1.99 17.08
CA ILE A 182 -18.14 3.30 17.14
C ILE A 182 -17.71 3.79 15.75
N ASP A 183 -17.70 2.90 14.76
CA ASP A 183 -17.18 3.21 13.42
C ASP A 183 -18.23 3.81 12.47
N GLU A 184 -19.53 3.56 12.67
CA GLU A 184 -20.58 4.04 11.75
C GLU A 184 -20.82 5.56 11.84
N ASN A 185 -20.77 6.15 13.02
CA ASN A 185 -20.97 7.60 13.15
C ASN A 185 -19.80 8.40 12.60
N LYS A 186 -18.55 7.93 12.79
CA LYS A 186 -17.37 8.59 12.20
C LYS A 186 -17.28 8.39 10.69
N LYS A 187 -17.71 7.23 10.17
CA LYS A 187 -17.82 6.99 8.73
C LYS A 187 -18.88 7.90 8.08
N ASN A 188 -19.98 8.13 8.76
CA ASN A 188 -21.04 9.01 8.27
C ASN A 188 -20.61 10.48 8.24
N ASP A 189 -19.86 10.97 9.22
CA ASP A 189 -19.31 12.33 9.21
C ASP A 189 -18.34 12.57 8.05
N ILE A 190 -17.51 11.59 7.74
CA ILE A 190 -16.58 11.65 6.60
C ILE A 190 -17.37 11.56 5.28
N LYS A 191 -18.34 10.65 5.16
CA LYS A 191 -19.21 10.53 3.97
C LYS A 191 -19.99 11.83 3.72
N THR A 192 -20.51 12.47 4.75
CA THR A 192 -21.27 13.73 4.64
C THR A 192 -20.38 14.88 4.15
N LEU A 193 -19.10 14.90 4.55
CA LEU A 193 -18.12 15.88 4.06
C LEU A 193 -17.81 15.72 2.57
N PHE A 194 -17.87 14.48 2.05
CA PHE A 194 -17.61 14.22 0.64
C PHE A 194 -18.83 14.46 -0.25
N ASN A 195 -20.03 14.12 0.22
CA ASN A 195 -21.25 14.22 -0.60
C ASN A 195 -21.72 15.66 -0.85
N ASN A 196 -21.23 16.62 -0.09
CA ASN A 196 -21.64 18.04 -0.17
C ASN A 196 -20.70 18.93 -0.99
N LEU A 197 -19.67 18.37 -1.62
CA LEU A 197 -18.73 19.14 -2.43
C LEU A 197 -19.03 18.98 -3.92
N PRO A 198 -19.12 20.08 -4.68
CA PRO A 198 -19.15 19.99 -6.13
C PRO A 198 -17.84 19.34 -6.64
N ASP A 199 -17.95 18.42 -7.57
CA ASP A 199 -16.83 17.64 -8.15
C ASP A 199 -16.16 16.64 -7.17
N SER A 200 -16.79 16.32 -6.04
CA SER A 200 -16.31 15.23 -5.18
C SER A 200 -16.55 13.87 -5.82
N PRO A 201 -15.65 12.89 -5.62
CA PRO A 201 -15.97 11.52 -6.00
C PRO A 201 -17.23 11.08 -5.23
N VAL A 202 -18.22 10.55 -5.96
CA VAL A 202 -19.47 10.04 -5.35
C VAL A 202 -19.14 8.76 -4.61
N ILE A 203 -19.40 8.73 -3.31
CA ILE A 203 -19.22 7.52 -2.49
C ILE A 203 -20.55 6.76 -2.45
N ASN A 204 -20.65 5.69 -3.20
CA ASN A 204 -21.73 4.73 -3.10
C ASN A 204 -21.22 3.43 -2.48
N ASN A 205 -21.82 2.98 -1.37
CA ASN A 205 -21.51 1.72 -0.70
C ASN A 205 -20.01 1.48 -0.47
N ASP A 206 -19.31 2.48 0.11
CA ASP A 206 -17.86 2.48 0.37
C ASP A 206 -16.98 2.46 -0.90
N LYS A 207 -17.54 2.72 -2.07
CA LYS A 207 -16.80 2.85 -3.34
C LYS A 207 -16.73 4.31 -3.75
N ILE A 208 -15.53 4.76 -4.11
CA ILE A 208 -15.28 6.09 -4.69
C ILE A 208 -15.52 5.96 -6.19
N ILE A 209 -16.49 6.69 -6.74
CA ILE A 209 -16.67 6.83 -8.17
C ILE A 209 -15.95 8.12 -8.60
N ILE A 210 -14.83 7.96 -9.26
CA ILE A 210 -14.09 9.08 -9.89
C ILE A 210 -14.78 9.34 -11.23
N LYS A 211 -15.38 10.52 -11.38
CA LYS A 211 -15.89 11.01 -12.67
C LYS A 211 -14.79 11.74 -13.40
#